data_703f7b26447a68bddb59fd4d09f92568
#
_entry.id   703f7b26447a68bddb59fd4d09f92568
#
_cell.length_a   1.000
_cell.length_b   1.000
_cell.length_c   1.000
_cell.angle_alpha   90.00
_cell.angle_beta   90.00
_cell.angle_gamma   90.00
#
_symmetry.space_group_name_H-M   'P 1'
#
loop_
_entity.id
_entity.type
_entity.pdbx_description
1 polymer ?
#
loop_
_entity_poly.entity_id
_entity_poly.type
_entity_poly.pdbx_seq_one_letter_code
_entity_poly.pdbx_strand_id
1 'polypeptide(L)'
;MSHGRLGVTHIINMTDLAQSETAYEFEGHHYGDASVSFIVIDAPPGSGPKLHRHPYEEVFIVQEGSVTFTAGDDIIEASGGQVIVVPAGVPHKFINSGNGPLRQVDIHASERFITEWLED
;
A
#
# COMPACT_ATOMS: atom_id res chain seq x y z
N MET A 1 -34.85 6.01 -13.49
CA MET A 1 -34.35 5.84 -12.69
C MET A 1 -34.56 6.46 -11.75
N SER A 2 -34.88 6.40 -11.19
CA SER A 2 -34.93 6.98 -10.39
C SER A 2 -34.09 7.34 -10.19
N HIS A 3 -34.01 7.78 -10.33
CA HIS A 3 -33.18 8.00 -10.08
C HIS A 3 -32.95 7.77 -9.04
N GLY A 4 -32.95 7.00 -9.01
CA GLY A 4 -32.35 6.60 -7.81
C GLY A 4 -31.10 7.38 -7.55
N ARG A 5 -30.78 7.49 -6.31
CA ARG A 5 -29.49 8.08 -5.95
C ARG A 5 -28.40 7.13 -6.35
N LEU A 6 -27.39 7.64 -7.01
CA LEU A 6 -26.23 6.85 -7.41
C LEU A 6 -25.16 6.78 -6.32
N GLY A 7 -25.44 7.33 -5.15
CA GLY A 7 -24.44 7.40 -4.09
C GLY A 7 -23.78 8.77 -4.03
N VAL A 8 -22.94 8.96 -3.05
CA VAL A 8 -22.32 10.25 -2.74
C VAL A 8 -20.85 10.19 -3.14
N THR A 9 -20.42 11.19 -3.91
CA THR A 9 -19.02 11.37 -4.23
C THR A 9 -18.33 12.04 -3.05
N HIS A 10 -17.17 11.51 -2.67
CA HIS A 10 -16.37 12.01 -1.55
C HIS A 10 -15.12 12.70 -2.06
N ILE A 11 -14.73 13.76 -1.38
CA ILE A 11 -13.43 14.40 -1.55
C ILE A 11 -12.78 14.49 -0.18
N ILE A 12 -11.56 13.99 -0.07
CA ILE A 12 -10.83 13.91 1.19
C ILE A 12 -9.45 14.55 0.99
N ASN A 13 -9.06 15.41 1.91
CA ASN A 13 -7.69 15.91 1.91
C ASN A 13 -6.76 14.83 2.46
N MET A 14 -5.63 14.56 1.81
CA MET A 14 -4.69 13.56 2.29
C MET A 14 -4.22 13.84 3.71
N THR A 15 -4.11 15.11 4.07
CA THR A 15 -3.69 15.51 5.43
C THR A 15 -4.71 15.15 6.51
N ASP A 16 -5.94 14.78 6.13
CA ASP A 16 -6.97 14.32 7.06
C ASP A 16 -6.99 12.80 7.21
N LEU A 17 -6.21 12.08 6.42
CA LEU A 17 -6.07 10.63 6.55
C LEU A 17 -5.23 10.28 7.78
N ALA A 18 -5.36 9.03 8.24
CA ALA A 18 -4.46 8.47 9.22
C ALA A 18 -3.03 8.55 8.68
N GLN A 19 -2.08 8.94 9.52
CA GLN A 19 -0.71 9.13 9.06
C GLN A 19 0.32 8.72 10.09
N SER A 20 1.47 8.32 9.58
CA SER A 20 2.69 8.08 10.34
C SER A 20 3.76 9.04 9.83
N GLU A 21 5.00 8.86 10.31
CA GLU A 21 6.13 9.66 9.82
C GLU A 21 6.42 9.46 8.33
N THR A 22 6.01 8.31 7.78
CA THR A 22 6.39 7.89 6.43
C THR A 22 5.21 7.65 5.50
N ALA A 23 3.96 7.78 5.96
CA ALA A 23 2.83 7.36 5.15
C ALA A 23 1.51 8.06 5.51
N TYR A 24 0.65 8.14 4.51
CA TYR A 24 -0.79 8.38 4.68
C TYR A 24 -1.53 7.07 4.41
N GLU A 25 -2.59 6.79 5.19
CA GLU A 25 -3.33 5.54 5.09
C GLU A 25 -4.81 5.82 4.84
N PHE A 26 -5.33 5.23 3.77
CA PHE A 26 -6.73 5.30 3.39
C PHE A 26 -7.36 3.92 3.50
N GLU A 27 -8.41 3.80 4.34
CA GLU A 27 -9.22 2.58 4.38
C GLU A 27 -10.58 2.85 3.77
N GLY A 28 -10.93 2.08 2.75
CA GLY A 28 -12.13 2.32 1.95
C GLY A 28 -13.42 2.35 2.75
N HIS A 29 -13.54 1.50 3.79
CA HIS A 29 -14.77 1.44 4.60
C HIS A 29 -15.05 2.72 5.39
N HIS A 30 -14.06 3.59 5.56
CA HIS A 30 -14.24 4.90 6.20
C HIS A 30 -14.67 5.98 5.23
N TYR A 31 -14.57 5.74 3.92
CA TYR A 31 -14.75 6.78 2.90
C TYR A 31 -15.62 6.25 1.76
N GLY A 32 -16.93 6.30 1.95
CA GLY A 32 -17.88 5.94 0.90
C GLY A 32 -17.93 4.46 0.58
N ASP A 33 -17.48 3.59 1.49
CA ASP A 33 -17.43 2.15 1.29
C ASP A 33 -16.68 1.75 0.02
N ALA A 34 -15.58 2.42 -0.26
CA ALA A 34 -14.69 2.05 -1.35
C ALA A 34 -14.11 0.65 -1.08
N SER A 35 -14.07 -0.17 -2.11
CA SER A 35 -13.64 -1.57 -1.98
C SER A 35 -12.12 -1.75 -1.98
N VAL A 36 -11.38 -0.67 -1.95
CA VAL A 36 -9.92 -0.67 -1.89
C VAL A 36 -9.44 0.17 -0.71
N SER A 37 -8.24 -0.14 -0.24
CA SER A 37 -7.50 0.66 0.72
C SER A 37 -6.11 0.91 0.16
N PHE A 38 -5.44 1.96 0.58
CA PHE A 38 -4.08 2.21 0.08
C PHE A 38 -3.24 2.98 1.09
N ILE A 39 -1.94 2.88 0.89
CA ILE A 39 -0.95 3.59 1.69
C ILE A 39 -0.09 4.39 0.73
N VAL A 40 0.04 5.68 0.98
CA VAL A 40 0.92 6.56 0.20
C VAL A 40 2.18 6.78 1.01
N ILE A 41 3.29 6.27 0.49
CA ILE A 41 4.57 6.20 1.21
C ILE A 41 5.54 7.25 0.69
N ASP A 42 6.22 7.90 1.62
CA ASP A 42 7.39 8.74 1.38
C ASP A 42 8.36 8.42 2.52
N ALA A 43 9.29 7.52 2.28
CA ALA A 43 10.09 6.88 3.32
C ALA A 43 11.59 7.04 3.07
N PRO A 44 12.38 7.27 4.13
CA PRO A 44 13.83 7.39 4.00
C PRO A 44 14.50 6.03 3.75
N PRO A 45 15.77 6.03 3.32
CA PRO A 45 16.52 4.79 3.16
C PRO A 45 16.48 3.91 4.40
N GLY A 46 16.38 2.61 4.19
CA GLY A 46 16.33 1.63 5.27
C GLY A 46 14.95 1.35 5.84
N SER A 47 13.93 2.14 5.47
CA SER A 47 12.55 1.94 5.96
C SER A 47 11.83 0.83 5.21
N GLY A 48 10.96 0.16 5.91
CA GLY A 48 10.06 -0.84 5.36
C GLY A 48 9.36 -1.63 6.46
N PRO A 49 8.26 -2.30 6.13
CA PRO A 49 7.52 -3.10 7.10
C PRO A 49 8.23 -4.43 7.36
N LYS A 50 7.87 -5.06 8.47
CA LYS A 50 8.27 -6.43 8.78
C LYS A 50 7.51 -7.40 7.89
N LEU A 51 7.98 -8.66 7.84
CA LEU A 51 7.34 -9.69 7.05
C LEU A 51 5.89 -9.89 7.49
N HIS A 52 4.99 -9.94 6.53
CA HIS A 52 3.54 -10.06 6.77
C HIS A 52 2.84 -10.60 5.53
N ARG A 53 1.56 -10.88 5.66
CA ARG A 53 0.71 -11.26 4.53
C ARG A 53 -0.71 -10.77 4.71
N HIS A 54 -1.46 -10.76 3.61
CA HIS A 54 -2.86 -10.35 3.57
C HIS A 54 -3.70 -11.44 2.92
N PRO A 55 -5.00 -11.55 3.24
CA PRO A 55 -5.90 -12.50 2.55
C PRO A 55 -6.32 -12.02 1.16
N TYR A 56 -5.77 -10.94 0.66
CA TYR A 56 -6.07 -10.33 -0.63
C TYR A 56 -4.76 -9.95 -1.34
N GLU A 57 -4.84 -9.68 -2.63
CA GLU A 57 -3.67 -9.21 -3.40
C GLU A 57 -3.35 -7.75 -3.08
N GLU A 58 -2.09 -7.41 -3.27
CA GLU A 58 -1.60 -6.05 -3.09
C GLU A 58 -0.82 -5.63 -4.33
N VAL A 59 -1.06 -4.40 -4.78
CA VAL A 59 -0.36 -3.82 -5.93
C VAL A 59 0.45 -2.62 -5.44
N PHE A 60 1.74 -2.65 -5.74
CA PHE A 60 2.66 -1.58 -5.36
C PHE A 60 3.04 -0.79 -6.60
N ILE A 61 2.89 0.52 -6.54
CA ILE A 61 3.32 1.43 -7.61
C ILE A 61 4.52 2.20 -7.09
N VAL A 62 5.70 1.91 -7.63
CA VAL A 62 6.91 2.65 -7.26
C VAL A 62 6.98 3.89 -8.12
N GLN A 63 6.93 5.06 -7.48
CA GLN A 63 6.96 6.34 -8.17
C GLN A 63 8.37 6.92 -8.24
N GLU A 64 9.14 6.75 -7.17
CA GLU A 64 10.50 7.30 -7.07
C GLU A 64 11.33 6.45 -6.13
N GLY A 65 12.60 6.28 -6.44
CA GLY A 65 13.55 5.59 -5.57
C GLY A 65 13.78 4.15 -5.98
N SER A 66 14.45 3.42 -5.09
CA SER A 66 14.79 2.01 -5.26
C SER A 66 14.31 1.21 -4.07
N VAL A 67 13.74 0.06 -4.31
CA VAL A 67 13.13 -0.78 -3.28
C VAL A 67 13.46 -2.25 -3.55
N THR A 68 13.72 -2.97 -2.47
CA THR A 68 13.93 -4.41 -2.54
C THR A 68 12.77 -5.11 -1.84
N PHE A 69 12.03 -5.93 -2.59
CA PHE A 69 10.93 -6.74 -2.08
C PHE A 69 11.42 -8.15 -1.80
N THR A 70 10.94 -8.71 -0.71
CA THR A 70 10.95 -10.15 -0.47
C THR A 70 9.50 -10.62 -0.56
N ALA A 71 9.21 -11.55 -1.48
CA ALA A 71 7.86 -12.05 -1.69
C ALA A 71 7.94 -13.57 -1.87
N GLY A 72 7.46 -14.32 -0.86
CA GLY A 72 7.70 -15.76 -0.82
C GLY A 72 9.20 -16.05 -0.81
N ASP A 73 9.63 -16.84 -1.78
CA ASP A 73 11.05 -17.19 -1.95
C ASP A 73 11.80 -16.22 -2.89
N ASP A 74 11.11 -15.24 -3.44
CA ASP A 74 11.70 -14.34 -4.43
C ASP A 74 12.20 -13.06 -3.78
N ILE A 75 13.32 -12.56 -4.30
CA ILE A 75 13.85 -11.24 -3.98
C ILE A 75 13.78 -10.43 -5.27
N ILE A 76 13.07 -9.30 -5.21
CA ILE A 76 12.78 -8.48 -6.37
C ILE A 76 13.31 -7.07 -6.12
N GLU A 77 14.14 -6.59 -7.02
CA GLU A 77 14.59 -5.20 -6.99
C GLU A 77 13.78 -4.39 -7.98
N ALA A 78 13.23 -3.28 -7.51
CA ALA A 78 12.39 -2.40 -8.31
C ALA A 78 12.78 -0.95 -8.12
N SER A 79 12.37 -0.11 -9.06
CA SER A 79 12.65 1.32 -9.03
C SER A 79 11.50 2.11 -9.63
N GLY A 80 11.59 3.42 -9.54
CA GLY A 80 10.55 4.32 -10.03
C GLY A 80 10.06 3.99 -11.43
N GLY A 81 8.75 3.92 -11.58
CA GLY A 81 8.10 3.56 -12.83
C GLY A 81 7.71 2.08 -12.92
N GLN A 82 7.94 1.28 -11.89
CA GLN A 82 7.61 -0.14 -11.89
C GLN A 82 6.44 -0.46 -10.96
N VAL A 83 5.70 -1.50 -11.31
CA VAL A 83 4.56 -2.01 -10.55
C VAL A 83 4.85 -3.44 -10.14
N ILE A 84 4.58 -3.75 -8.87
CA ILE A 84 4.76 -5.09 -8.32
C ILE A 84 3.39 -5.59 -7.86
N VAL A 85 3.06 -6.84 -8.17
CA VAL A 85 1.83 -7.49 -7.70
C VAL A 85 2.22 -8.65 -6.79
N VAL A 86 1.73 -8.62 -5.57
CA VAL A 86 1.88 -9.72 -4.61
C VAL A 86 0.53 -10.40 -4.45
N PRO A 87 0.42 -11.70 -4.82
CA PRO A 87 -0.84 -12.43 -4.69
C PRO A 87 -1.29 -12.59 -3.24
N ALA A 88 -2.58 -12.86 -3.07
CA ALA A 88 -3.16 -13.12 -1.75
C ALA A 88 -2.39 -14.22 -1.03
N GLY A 89 -2.15 -14.02 0.26
CA GLY A 89 -1.53 -15.01 1.13
C GLY A 89 -0.02 -15.12 1.03
N VAL A 90 0.63 -14.48 0.07
CA VAL A 90 2.08 -14.55 -0.09
C VAL A 90 2.76 -13.68 0.97
N PRO A 91 3.62 -14.27 1.82
CA PRO A 91 4.41 -13.49 2.77
C PRO A 91 5.33 -12.52 2.05
N HIS A 92 5.35 -11.28 2.50
CA HIS A 92 6.17 -10.26 1.84
C HIS A 92 6.61 -9.16 2.80
N LYS A 93 7.64 -8.47 2.37
CA LYS A 93 8.12 -7.22 2.97
C LYS A 93 8.92 -6.45 1.92
N PHE A 94 9.21 -5.21 2.20
CA PHE A 94 10.09 -4.42 1.34
C PHE A 94 10.94 -3.47 2.19
N ILE A 95 12.01 -2.99 1.58
CA ILE A 95 12.89 -2.02 2.21
C ILE A 95 13.33 -0.99 1.16
N ASN A 96 13.35 0.29 1.55
CA ASN A 96 14.01 1.29 0.74
C ASN A 96 15.51 0.98 0.70
N SER A 97 15.96 0.44 -0.42
CA SER A 97 17.35 0.04 -0.62
C SER A 97 18.16 1.09 -1.37
N GLY A 98 17.56 2.23 -1.66
CA GLY A 98 18.23 3.34 -2.33
C GLY A 98 18.88 4.32 -1.38
N ASN A 99 19.37 5.43 -1.94
CA ASN A 99 20.06 6.49 -1.21
C ASN A 99 19.19 7.73 -1.00
N GLY A 100 17.99 7.73 -1.54
CA GLY A 100 17.03 8.84 -1.45
C GLY A 100 15.66 8.33 -1.01
N PRO A 101 14.65 9.20 -1.09
CA PRO A 101 13.31 8.81 -0.66
C PRO A 101 12.73 7.72 -1.55
N LEU A 102 11.96 6.82 -0.93
CA LEU A 102 11.09 5.89 -1.65
C LEU A 102 9.68 6.48 -1.64
N ARG A 103 9.17 6.78 -2.82
CA ARG A 103 7.78 7.20 -3.00
C ARG A 103 7.03 6.10 -3.70
N GLN A 104 6.01 5.59 -3.02
CA GLN A 104 5.33 4.38 -3.43
C GLN A 104 3.87 4.44 -2.99
N VAL A 105 2.99 3.87 -3.79
CA VAL A 105 1.59 3.69 -3.41
C VAL A 105 1.34 2.20 -3.32
N ASP A 106 0.86 1.75 -2.15
CA ASP A 106 0.52 0.35 -1.88
C ASP A 106 -1.00 0.22 -1.89
N ILE A 107 -1.53 -0.53 -2.84
CA ILE A 107 -2.98 -0.70 -3.01
C ILE A 107 -3.39 -2.08 -2.52
N HIS A 108 -4.27 -2.11 -1.53
CA HIS A 108 -4.84 -3.31 -0.94
C HIS A 108 -6.22 -3.56 -1.54
N ALA A 109 -6.46 -4.75 -2.07
CA ALA A 109 -7.74 -5.12 -2.67
C ALA A 109 -8.77 -5.46 -1.58
N SER A 110 -9.03 -4.53 -0.68
CA SER A 110 -9.93 -4.70 0.46
C SER A 110 -10.37 -3.32 0.97
N GLU A 111 -11.59 -3.29 1.51
CA GLU A 111 -12.12 -2.07 2.13
C GLU A 111 -11.41 -1.70 3.44
N ARG A 112 -10.60 -2.61 3.97
CA ARG A 112 -9.84 -2.42 5.22
C ARG A 112 -8.51 -3.14 5.15
N PHE A 113 -7.57 -2.71 6.00
CA PHE A 113 -6.29 -3.41 6.13
C PHE A 113 -6.48 -4.64 7.02
N ILE A 114 -6.14 -5.80 6.46
CA ILE A 114 -6.15 -7.07 7.18
C ILE A 114 -4.75 -7.65 7.06
N THR A 115 -4.00 -7.66 8.14
CA THR A 115 -2.58 -8.02 8.09
C THR A 115 -2.27 -9.08 9.15
N GLU A 116 -1.60 -10.13 8.71
CA GLU A 116 -1.03 -11.12 9.62
C GLU A 116 0.48 -10.89 9.65
N TRP A 117 0.98 -10.48 10.81
CA TRP A 117 2.41 -10.24 11.01
C TRP A 117 3.14 -11.55 11.26
N LEU A 118 4.23 -11.79 10.53
CA LEU A 118 5.00 -13.02 10.55
C LEU A 118 6.37 -12.84 11.20
N GLU A 119 6.76 -11.62 11.52
CA GLU A 119 7.97 -11.25 12.27
C GLU A 119 7.60 -10.31 13.40
N ASP A 120 8.39 -10.31 14.46
CA ASP A 120 8.20 -9.39 15.59
C ASP A 120 8.74 -7.98 15.28
#